data_eb36cf3e1ebc92e050c8556a87f518ff
#
_entry.id   eb36cf3e1ebc92e050c8556a87f518ff
#
_cell.length_a   1.000
_cell.length_b   1.000
_cell.length_c   1.000
_cell.angle_alpha   90.00
_cell.angle_beta   90.00
_cell.angle_gamma   90.00
#
_symmetry.space_group_name_H-M   'P 1'
#
loop_
_entity.id
_entity.type
_entity.pdbx_description
1 polymer ?
#
loop_
_entity_poly.entity_id
_entity_poly.type
_entity_poly.pdbx_seq_one_letter_code
_entity_poly.pdbx_strand_id
1 'polypeptide(L)'
;MRNICLSSAYLAPVEYYSEIAKADVVFIESHDYYLKQTYRNRCIIAAANGQMALSIPVEKASGEKILTCDVRISDHTDWQLNHWRSIESAYNSTPFFEYYKDDLLPFMRKSGRI
;
A
#
# COMPACT_ATOMS: atom_id res chain seq x y z
N MET A 1 25.49 12.29 5.47
CA MET A 1 24.07 12.29 5.03
C MET A 1 23.74 10.93 4.46
N ARG A 2 22.66 10.33 4.90
CA ARG A 2 22.21 9.04 4.41
C ARG A 2 21.03 9.21 3.45
N ASN A 3 21.24 8.89 2.18
CA ASN A 3 20.19 8.91 1.16
C ASN A 3 19.82 7.48 0.79
N ILE A 4 18.53 7.22 0.65
CA ILE A 4 18.04 5.90 0.24
C ILE A 4 17.07 6.03 -0.93
N CYS A 5 16.99 4.97 -1.73
CA CYS A 5 16.00 4.86 -2.80
C CYS A 5 15.16 3.60 -2.57
N LEU A 6 13.86 3.75 -2.57
CA LEU A 6 12.92 2.66 -2.29
C LEU A 6 11.92 2.53 -3.44
N SER A 7 11.42 1.32 -3.65
CA SER A 7 10.26 1.10 -4.52
C SER A 7 9.00 1.64 -3.85
N SER A 8 8.02 2.02 -4.65
CA SER A 8 6.70 2.34 -4.09
C SER A 8 6.10 1.10 -3.44
N ALA A 9 5.30 1.31 -2.41
CA ALA A 9 4.70 0.20 -1.67
C ALA A 9 3.35 0.62 -1.08
N TYR A 10 2.44 -0.34 -1.01
CA TYR A 10 1.14 -0.15 -0.38
C TYR A 10 1.20 -0.72 1.04
N LEU A 11 1.02 0.13 2.05
CA LEU A 11 1.05 -0.25 3.47
C LEU A 11 2.21 -1.21 3.75
N ALA A 12 3.41 -0.72 3.53
CA ALA A 12 4.64 -1.50 3.51
C ALA A 12 4.95 -2.18 4.86
N PRO A 13 5.82 -3.20 4.87
CA PRO A 13 6.31 -3.78 6.12
C PRO A 13 7.05 -2.78 6.99
N VAL A 14 7.16 -3.10 8.27
CA VAL A 14 7.83 -2.25 9.27
C VAL A 14 9.27 -1.89 8.88
N GLU A 15 9.98 -2.82 8.27
CA GLU A 15 11.36 -2.60 7.82
C GLU A 15 11.47 -1.44 6.84
N TYR A 16 10.48 -1.28 5.97
CA TYR A 16 10.42 -0.19 4.99
C TYR A 16 10.40 1.16 5.71
N TYR A 17 9.52 1.30 6.70
CA TYR A 17 9.40 2.55 7.47
C TYR A 17 10.59 2.78 8.39
N SER A 18 11.20 1.72 8.89
CA SER A 18 12.42 1.81 9.68
C SER A 18 13.56 2.44 8.86
N GLU A 19 13.70 2.05 7.61
CA GLU A 19 14.71 2.63 6.72
C GLU A 19 14.42 4.11 6.42
N ILE A 20 13.14 4.46 6.23
CA ILE A 20 12.73 5.85 6.04
C ILE A 20 13.11 6.69 7.26
N ALA A 21 12.85 6.18 8.44
CA ALA A 21 13.12 6.91 9.69
C ALA A 21 14.61 7.17 9.90
N LYS A 22 15.49 6.32 9.39
CA LYS A 22 16.94 6.46 9.50
C LYS A 22 17.58 7.33 8.44
N ALA A 23 16.85 7.62 7.37
CA ALA A 23 17.39 8.32 6.21
C ALA A 23 17.24 9.83 6.36
N ASP A 24 18.19 10.56 5.82
CA ASP A 24 18.09 12.03 5.70
C ASP A 24 17.24 12.43 4.49
N VAL A 25 17.41 11.69 3.38
CA VAL A 25 16.64 11.91 2.16
C VAL A 25 16.15 10.56 1.65
N VAL A 26 14.86 10.51 1.28
CA VAL A 26 14.22 9.32 0.73
C VAL A 26 13.75 9.60 -0.68
N PHE A 27 14.16 8.77 -1.62
CA PHE A 27 13.68 8.78 -2.99
C PHE A 27 12.78 7.57 -3.19
N ILE A 28 11.59 7.79 -3.77
CA ILE A 28 10.70 6.71 -4.14
C ILE A 28 10.79 6.53 -5.66
N GLU A 29 11.22 5.35 -6.08
CA GLU A 29 11.36 5.03 -7.51
C GLU A 29 9.99 4.76 -8.11
N SER A 30 9.58 5.55 -9.09
CA SER A 30 8.30 5.39 -9.77
C SER A 30 8.45 5.01 -11.25
N HIS A 31 9.67 5.00 -11.76
CA HIS A 31 9.97 4.69 -13.16
C HIS A 31 10.55 3.29 -13.34
N ASP A 32 10.50 2.45 -12.32
CA ASP A 32 10.80 1.03 -12.45
C ASP A 32 9.62 0.31 -13.12
N TYR A 33 9.88 -0.90 -13.62
CA TYR A 33 8.81 -1.71 -14.20
C TYR A 33 7.94 -2.31 -13.12
N TYR A 34 6.62 -2.24 -13.33
CA TYR A 34 5.67 -2.79 -12.39
C TYR A 34 5.70 -4.32 -12.39
N LEU A 35 5.75 -4.89 -11.18
CA LEU A 35 5.66 -6.33 -10.97
C LEU A 35 4.39 -6.65 -10.20
N LYS A 36 3.61 -7.62 -10.68
CA LYS A 36 2.38 -8.07 -10.04
C LYS A 36 2.68 -8.81 -8.72
N GLN A 37 1.73 -8.75 -7.80
CA GLN A 37 1.77 -9.51 -6.54
C GLN A 37 3.02 -9.19 -5.70
N THR A 38 3.40 -7.93 -5.69
CA THR A 38 4.47 -7.41 -4.86
C THR A 38 3.90 -6.38 -3.89
N TYR A 39 4.72 -5.88 -2.99
CA TYR A 39 4.29 -4.83 -2.08
C TYR A 39 3.92 -3.52 -2.77
N ARG A 40 4.13 -3.40 -4.08
CA ARG A 40 3.69 -2.23 -4.86
C ARG A 40 2.18 -2.06 -4.83
N ASN A 41 1.44 -3.16 -4.87
CA ASN A 41 -0.03 -3.11 -4.86
C ASN A 41 -0.67 -4.02 -3.83
N ARG A 42 0.09 -4.64 -2.95
CA ARG A 42 -0.42 -5.62 -1.99
C ARG A 42 0.25 -5.47 -0.63
N CYS A 43 -0.54 -5.54 0.42
CA CYS A 43 -0.03 -5.65 1.78
C CYS A 43 -0.61 -6.87 2.47
N ILE A 44 0.00 -7.25 3.58
CA ILE A 44 -0.49 -8.35 4.40
C ILE A 44 -0.76 -7.79 5.80
N ILE A 45 -1.96 -8.04 6.30
CA ILE A 45 -2.36 -7.64 7.64
C ILE A 45 -2.58 -8.87 8.52
N ALA A 46 -2.50 -8.69 9.82
CA ALA A 46 -2.82 -9.72 10.80
C ALA A 46 -4.32 -9.67 11.10
N ALA A 47 -5.08 -10.61 10.56
CA ALA A 47 -6.52 -10.71 10.80
C ALA A 47 -6.83 -11.77 11.87
N ALA A 48 -8.08 -11.89 12.26
CA ALA A 48 -8.51 -12.83 13.31
C ALA A 48 -8.15 -14.28 13.00
N ASN A 49 -8.18 -14.67 11.73
CA ASN A 49 -7.89 -16.02 11.28
C ASN A 49 -6.47 -16.21 10.73
N GLY A 50 -5.57 -15.27 11.00
CA GLY A 50 -4.20 -15.32 10.50
C GLY A 50 -3.90 -14.19 9.53
N GLN A 51 -2.96 -14.43 8.62
CA GLN A 51 -2.56 -13.41 7.65
C GLN A 51 -3.62 -13.23 6.57
N MET A 52 -3.87 -11.98 6.19
CA MET A 52 -4.79 -11.63 5.12
C MET A 52 -4.10 -10.65 4.16
N ALA A 53 -4.14 -10.97 2.87
CA ALA A 53 -3.61 -10.10 1.83
C ALA A 53 -4.67 -9.11 1.37
N LEU A 54 -4.29 -7.84 1.25
CA LEU A 54 -5.11 -6.78 0.69
C LEU A 54 -4.43 -6.29 -0.58
N SER A 55 -5.08 -6.48 -1.73
CA SER A 55 -4.51 -6.11 -3.02
C SER A 55 -5.27 -4.97 -3.65
N ILE A 56 -4.54 -3.96 -4.14
CA ILE A 56 -5.13 -2.90 -4.95
C ILE A 56 -5.31 -3.45 -6.37
N PRO A 57 -6.56 -3.46 -6.89
CA PRO A 57 -6.77 -3.91 -8.26
C PRO A 57 -6.19 -2.89 -9.23
N VAL A 58 -5.52 -3.37 -10.26
CA VAL A 58 -4.93 -2.52 -11.29
C VAL A 58 -5.55 -2.85 -12.64
N GLU A 59 -5.59 -1.86 -13.55
CA GLU A 59 -6.07 -2.08 -14.90
C GLU A 59 -5.12 -3.02 -15.64
N LYS A 60 -5.71 -3.90 -16.47
CA LYS A 60 -4.90 -4.87 -17.23
C LYS A 60 -3.91 -4.17 -18.14
N ALA A 61 -2.65 -4.48 -17.93
CA ALA A 61 -1.61 -4.18 -18.90
C ALA A 61 -1.56 -5.30 -19.92
N SER A 62 -1.58 -4.96 -21.19
CA SER A 62 -1.56 -5.92 -22.29
C SER A 62 -0.14 -6.50 -22.49
N GLY A 63 0.30 -7.39 -21.61
CA GLY A 63 1.54 -8.17 -21.78
C GLY A 63 2.84 -7.38 -21.91
N GLU A 64 2.81 -6.07 -21.94
CA GLU A 64 3.98 -5.21 -22.08
C GLU A 64 4.47 -4.75 -20.70
N LYS A 65 5.76 -4.43 -20.62
CA LYS A 65 6.33 -3.83 -19.43
C LYS A 65 5.80 -2.41 -19.27
N ILE A 66 5.21 -2.13 -18.10
CA ILE A 66 4.67 -0.82 -17.78
C ILE A 66 5.45 -0.24 -16.61
N LEU A 67 5.76 1.05 -16.68
CA LEU A 67 6.36 1.77 -15.56
C LEU A 67 5.36 1.88 -14.42
N THR A 68 5.84 1.75 -13.19
CA THR A 68 5.00 1.81 -12.00
C THR A 68 4.16 3.09 -11.96
N CYS A 69 4.72 4.22 -12.35
CA CYS A 69 3.98 5.50 -12.36
C CYS A 69 2.85 5.55 -13.39
N ASP A 70 2.84 4.66 -14.37
CA ASP A 70 1.81 4.61 -15.41
C ASP A 70 0.73 3.57 -15.12
N VAL A 71 0.89 2.78 -14.06
CA VAL A 71 -0.11 1.78 -13.68
C VAL A 71 -1.31 2.48 -13.07
N ARG A 72 -2.50 2.20 -13.60
CA ARG A 72 -3.75 2.77 -13.11
C ARG A 72 -4.47 1.81 -12.19
N ILE A 73 -5.05 2.35 -11.12
CA ILE A 73 -5.88 1.59 -10.20
C ILE A 73 -7.24 1.37 -10.86
N SER A 74 -7.72 0.13 -10.80
CA SER A 74 -9.03 -0.23 -11.35
C SER A 74 -10.14 0.13 -10.37
N ASP A 75 -11.22 0.72 -10.87
CA ASP A 75 -12.39 1.09 -10.07
C ASP A 75 -13.54 0.08 -10.21
N HIS A 76 -13.30 -1.09 -10.81
CA HIS A 76 -14.38 -2.08 -11.06
C HIS A 76 -14.89 -2.75 -9.78
N THR A 77 -14.16 -2.65 -8.69
CA THR A 77 -14.57 -3.16 -7.37
C THR A 77 -14.42 -2.05 -6.34
N ASP A 78 -15.13 -2.17 -5.24
CA ASP A 78 -15.05 -1.22 -4.14
C ASP A 78 -13.92 -1.63 -3.17
N TRP A 79 -12.70 -1.71 -3.72
CA TRP A 79 -11.54 -2.22 -2.99
C TRP A 79 -11.18 -1.34 -1.79
N GLN A 80 -11.35 -0.02 -1.90
CA GLN A 80 -11.01 0.90 -0.81
C GLN A 80 -11.86 0.63 0.42
N LEU A 81 -13.16 0.48 0.24
CA LEU A 81 -14.07 0.17 1.33
C LEU A 81 -13.78 -1.21 1.92
N ASN A 82 -13.52 -2.19 1.06
CA ASN A 82 -13.20 -3.55 1.50
C ASN A 82 -11.91 -3.59 2.31
N HIS A 83 -10.88 -2.88 1.87
CA HIS A 83 -9.62 -2.78 2.60
C HIS A 83 -9.82 -2.09 3.95
N TRP A 84 -10.56 -0.98 3.97
CA TRP A 84 -10.81 -0.25 5.20
C TRP A 84 -11.57 -1.11 6.21
N ARG A 85 -12.59 -1.82 5.76
CA ARG A 85 -13.36 -2.72 6.64
C ARG A 85 -12.49 -3.85 7.20
N SER A 86 -11.60 -4.39 6.37
CA SER A 86 -10.69 -5.44 6.81
C SER A 86 -9.71 -4.93 7.87
N ILE A 87 -9.15 -3.74 7.67
CA ILE A 87 -8.24 -3.12 8.62
C ILE A 87 -8.98 -2.79 9.92
N GLU A 88 -10.16 -2.21 9.83
CA GLU A 88 -10.97 -1.88 11.01
C GLU A 88 -11.32 -3.14 11.80
N SER A 89 -11.75 -4.19 11.12
CA SER A 89 -12.08 -5.46 11.77
C SER A 89 -10.87 -6.09 12.45
N ALA A 90 -9.70 -6.02 11.82
CA ALA A 90 -8.48 -6.63 12.34
C ALA A 90 -7.91 -5.88 13.55
N TYR A 91 -8.01 -4.55 13.57
CA TYR A 91 -7.30 -3.72 14.55
C TYR A 91 -8.18 -2.93 15.49
N ASN A 92 -9.51 -2.96 15.33
CA ASN A 92 -10.42 -2.14 16.11
C ASN A 92 -10.30 -2.36 17.64
N SER A 93 -9.93 -3.56 18.06
CA SER A 93 -9.76 -3.89 19.48
C SER A 93 -8.37 -3.59 20.01
N THR A 94 -7.44 -3.14 19.15
CA THR A 94 -6.08 -2.82 19.59
C THR A 94 -6.04 -1.44 20.24
N PRO A 95 -5.12 -1.21 21.20
CA PRO A 95 -4.89 0.12 21.73
C PRO A 95 -4.47 1.08 20.62
N PHE A 96 -4.94 2.31 20.69
CA PHE A 96 -4.57 3.40 19.78
C PHE A 96 -5.13 3.32 18.37
N PHE A 97 -5.80 2.25 17.94
CA PHE A 97 -6.40 2.24 16.59
C PHE A 97 -7.41 3.37 16.43
N GLU A 98 -8.28 3.57 17.41
CA GLU A 98 -9.25 4.66 17.39
C GLU A 98 -8.56 6.02 17.29
N TYR A 99 -7.36 6.13 17.85
CA TYR A 99 -6.57 7.35 17.80
C TYR A 99 -6.03 7.64 16.39
N TYR A 100 -5.60 6.61 15.66
CA TYR A 100 -4.96 6.76 14.35
C TYR A 100 -5.91 6.62 13.16
N LYS A 101 -7.09 6.06 13.35
CA LYS A 101 -7.99 5.76 12.23
C LYS A 101 -8.37 7.00 11.42
N ASP A 102 -8.55 8.14 12.09
CA ASP A 102 -8.95 9.38 11.42
C ASP A 102 -7.83 9.95 10.55
N ASP A 103 -6.58 9.65 10.89
CA ASP A 103 -5.42 10.04 10.08
C ASP A 103 -5.25 9.14 8.87
N LEU A 104 -5.61 7.87 8.99
CA LEU A 104 -5.44 6.88 7.92
C LEU A 104 -6.59 6.91 6.91
N LEU A 105 -7.82 7.14 7.37
CA LEU A 105 -9.02 7.04 6.53
C LEU A 105 -8.98 7.90 5.26
N PRO A 106 -8.51 9.15 5.29
CA PRO A 106 -8.46 9.96 4.06
C PRO A 106 -7.63 9.35 2.95
N PHE A 107 -6.55 8.64 3.29
CA PHE A 107 -5.69 7.97 2.30
C PHE A 107 -6.38 6.77 1.68
N MET A 108 -7.35 6.17 2.36
CA MET A 108 -8.09 5.01 1.86
C MET A 108 -9.24 5.39 0.92
N ARG A 109 -9.48 6.68 0.72
CA ARG A 109 -10.58 7.18 -0.13
C ARG A 109 -10.08 7.75 -1.46
N LYS A 110 -8.77 7.86 -1.65
CA LYS A 110 -8.21 8.40 -2.88
C LYS A 110 -8.18 7.34 -3.98
N SER A 111 -8.50 7.73 -5.20
CA SER A 111 -8.33 6.90 -6.38
C SER A 111 -7.27 7.49 -7.29
N GLY A 112 -6.80 6.72 -8.27
CA GLY A 112 -5.81 7.21 -9.24
C GLY A 112 -4.80 6.17 -9.64
N ARG A 113 -3.54 6.59 -9.69
CA ARG A 113 -2.41 5.75 -10.08
C ARG A 113 -1.66 5.23 -8.85
N ILE A 114 -0.99 4.10 -9.04
CA ILE A 114 -0.06 3.61 -8.07
C ILE A 114 1.18 4.51 -8.04
#